data_14dfdf28fa82618079c78ceb33193181
#
_entry.id   14dfdf28fa82618079c78ceb33193181
#
_cell.length_a   1.000
_cell.length_b   1.000
_cell.length_c   1.000
_cell.angle_alpha   90.00
_cell.angle_beta   90.00
_cell.angle_gamma   90.00
#
_symmetry.space_group_name_H-M   'P 1'
#
loop_
_entity.id
_entity.type
_entity.pdbx_description
1 polymer ?
#
loop_
_entity_poly.entity_id
_entity_poly.type
_entity_poly.pdbx_seq_one_letter_code
_entity_poly.pdbx_strand_id
1 'polypeptide(L)'
;MPKYELAVVGAGLGGLAAAALVSRKNRKTVVLEPGDSAGGTIGVHKNDGFVYSPGPVLSFGFERGGALQKLNEVLGIAQHASIQSPCYQVALPDRRITIYAEQSETLEELRREFPREIDAIAKFYRDLRRQAVQIAKSRFSEYISRHRTAGGFLHGYRFSRELTAFFDVQSYYFYHRPVADISLPSLITLCDSVPFTVHGGFIKLADQMVDVILKNGGEIHYGIPFAEIVLKKGQTAGLETPQGHLEADAVLLNTEQRRRGTVLCIGLREEVIPVSMLNDVLSITDYAHPEHFFSLSFSGRDDETVAPRGMRALTATFSSPAPLQPNEERMRQIGGLIPFLEKFVVFAEEFTSAPRSYDVPAGMTFKPLRTENSQTLLSQSSQRGVYMLLDEDSAPVHTVAAAQAFVERLR
;
A
#
# COMPACT_ATOMS: atom_id res chain seq x y z
N MET A 1 31.44 -16.43 -13.25
CA MET A 1 30.20 -15.67 -13.24
C MET A 1 30.27 -14.66 -12.11
N PRO A 2 29.67 -13.48 -12.20
CA PRO A 2 29.69 -12.54 -11.09
C PRO A 2 28.95 -13.16 -9.88
N LYS A 3 29.54 -13.02 -8.70
CA LYS A 3 28.90 -13.39 -7.45
C LYS A 3 28.19 -12.17 -6.87
N TYR A 4 26.92 -12.31 -6.52
CA TYR A 4 26.10 -11.29 -5.89
C TYR A 4 26.03 -11.51 -4.38
N GLU A 5 25.97 -10.44 -3.62
CA GLU A 5 25.71 -10.51 -2.18
C GLU A 5 24.20 -10.63 -1.89
N LEU A 6 23.38 -10.08 -2.80
CA LEU A 6 21.94 -10.21 -2.74
C LEU A 6 21.35 -10.44 -4.15
N ALA A 7 20.55 -11.49 -4.29
CA ALA A 7 19.62 -11.66 -5.41
C ALA A 7 18.18 -11.44 -4.92
N VAL A 8 17.45 -10.58 -5.59
CA VAL A 8 16.04 -10.29 -5.32
C VAL A 8 15.21 -10.88 -6.45
N VAL A 9 14.18 -11.62 -6.11
CA VAL A 9 13.21 -12.18 -7.06
C VAL A 9 11.92 -11.39 -6.93
N GLY A 10 11.61 -10.59 -7.95
CA GLY A 10 10.49 -9.65 -8.03
C GLY A 10 10.90 -8.19 -7.80
N ALA A 11 10.61 -7.35 -8.79
CA ALA A 11 10.85 -5.91 -8.77
C ALA A 11 9.63 -5.11 -8.26
N GLY A 12 8.88 -5.65 -7.30
CA GLY A 12 7.88 -4.90 -6.55
C GLY A 12 8.51 -3.90 -5.59
N LEU A 13 7.70 -3.07 -4.94
CA LEU A 13 8.17 -1.98 -4.07
C LEU A 13 9.14 -2.45 -2.98
N GLY A 14 8.84 -3.57 -2.32
CA GLY A 14 9.68 -4.12 -1.25
C GLY A 14 11.01 -4.65 -1.76
N GLY A 15 10.99 -5.38 -2.88
CA GLY A 15 12.19 -5.90 -3.52
C GLY A 15 13.12 -4.79 -3.98
N LEU A 16 12.57 -3.77 -4.64
CA LEU A 16 13.33 -2.59 -5.08
C LEU A 16 13.91 -1.82 -3.89
N ALA A 17 13.13 -1.60 -2.83
CA ALA A 17 13.62 -0.92 -1.63
C ALA A 17 14.81 -1.67 -1.00
N ALA A 18 14.70 -3.00 -0.85
CA ALA A 18 15.78 -3.83 -0.33
C ALA A 18 17.02 -3.79 -1.22
N ALA A 19 16.84 -3.97 -2.54
CA ALA A 19 17.93 -3.93 -3.51
C ALA A 19 18.64 -2.57 -3.54
N ALA A 20 17.88 -1.46 -3.56
CA ALA A 20 18.42 -0.11 -3.55
C ALA A 20 19.22 0.19 -2.27
N LEU A 21 18.70 -0.20 -1.11
CA LEU A 21 19.41 -0.03 0.17
C LEU A 21 20.70 -0.86 0.26
N VAL A 22 20.73 -2.04 -0.32
CA VAL A 22 21.92 -2.91 -0.35
C VAL A 22 22.94 -2.38 -1.35
N SER A 23 22.52 -2.05 -2.58
CA SER A 23 23.40 -1.49 -3.61
C SER A 23 24.02 -0.15 -3.17
N ARG A 24 23.26 0.70 -2.43
CA ARG A 24 23.76 1.95 -1.85
C ARG A 24 24.96 1.74 -0.90
N LYS A 25 25.09 0.54 -0.34
CA LYS A 25 26.26 0.13 0.49
C LYS A 25 27.41 -0.46 -0.36
N ASN A 26 27.41 -0.26 -1.69
CA ASN A 26 28.35 -0.83 -2.65
C ASN A 26 28.41 -2.36 -2.63
N ARG A 27 27.29 -3.03 -2.29
CA ARG A 27 27.18 -4.48 -2.32
C ARG A 27 26.55 -4.92 -3.65
N LYS A 28 27.15 -5.91 -4.29
CA LYS A 28 26.65 -6.42 -5.58
C LYS A 28 25.25 -7.02 -5.45
N THR A 29 24.31 -6.44 -6.16
CA THR A 29 22.90 -6.79 -6.08
C THR A 29 22.34 -7.05 -7.48
N VAL A 30 21.52 -8.08 -7.62
CA VAL A 30 20.73 -8.34 -8.83
C VAL A 30 19.25 -8.47 -8.49
N VAL A 31 18.40 -7.89 -9.32
CA VAL A 31 16.94 -8.04 -9.26
C VAL A 31 16.47 -8.78 -10.50
N LEU A 32 15.69 -9.83 -10.30
CA LEU A 32 15.08 -10.64 -11.37
C LEU A 32 13.58 -10.34 -11.39
N GLU A 33 13.06 -9.92 -12.54
CA GLU A 33 11.65 -9.55 -12.70
C GLU A 33 11.03 -10.33 -13.85
N PRO A 34 9.90 -11.06 -13.65
CA PRO A 34 9.23 -11.78 -14.73
C PRO A 34 8.60 -10.87 -15.78
N GLY A 35 8.16 -9.68 -15.38
CA GLY A 35 7.58 -8.69 -16.27
C GLY A 35 8.63 -7.95 -17.09
N ASP A 36 8.17 -7.05 -17.95
CA ASP A 36 8.97 -6.17 -18.78
C ASP A 36 9.34 -4.83 -18.10
N SER A 37 8.81 -4.61 -16.91
CA SER A 37 8.96 -3.36 -16.16
C SER A 37 8.97 -3.59 -14.64
N ALA A 38 9.61 -2.69 -13.90
CA ALA A 38 9.58 -2.65 -12.45
C ALA A 38 8.25 -2.08 -11.93
N GLY A 39 7.97 -2.32 -10.66
CA GLY A 39 6.86 -1.72 -9.91
C GLY A 39 5.84 -2.73 -9.36
N GLY A 40 5.72 -3.90 -9.95
CA GLY A 40 4.74 -4.87 -9.46
C GLY A 40 3.31 -4.31 -9.52
N THR A 41 2.59 -4.37 -8.41
CA THR A 41 1.21 -3.87 -8.26
C THR A 41 1.09 -2.34 -8.35
N ILE A 42 2.19 -1.61 -8.18
CA ILE A 42 2.24 -0.15 -8.31
C ILE A 42 2.62 0.32 -9.72
N GLY A 43 2.68 -0.60 -10.68
CA GLY A 43 2.97 -0.30 -12.08
C GLY A 43 1.94 0.64 -12.70
N VAL A 44 2.23 1.11 -13.92
CA VAL A 44 1.33 1.96 -14.71
C VAL A 44 0.58 1.11 -15.72
N HIS A 45 -0.71 1.33 -15.84
CA HIS A 45 -1.52 0.79 -16.92
C HIS A 45 -1.92 1.91 -17.89
N LYS A 46 -1.79 1.68 -19.20
CA LYS A 46 -2.11 2.67 -20.23
C LYS A 46 -3.12 2.09 -21.21
N ASN A 47 -4.18 2.85 -21.46
CA ASN A 47 -5.17 2.50 -22.46
C ASN A 47 -5.79 3.76 -23.08
N ASP A 48 -5.87 3.82 -24.40
CA ASP A 48 -6.58 4.83 -25.21
C ASP A 48 -6.34 6.29 -24.77
N GLY A 49 -5.06 6.63 -24.52
CA GLY A 49 -4.66 7.96 -24.07
C GLY A 49 -4.83 8.22 -22.57
N PHE A 50 -5.30 7.24 -21.81
CA PHE A 50 -5.38 7.32 -20.35
C PHE A 50 -4.22 6.58 -19.69
N VAL A 51 -3.81 7.08 -18.53
CA VAL A 51 -2.76 6.50 -17.69
C VAL A 51 -3.31 6.26 -16.29
N TYR A 52 -3.25 5.03 -15.83
CA TYR A 52 -3.75 4.60 -14.53
C TYR A 52 -2.62 4.16 -13.62
N SER A 53 -2.76 4.45 -12.33
CA SER A 53 -1.92 3.90 -11.27
C SER A 53 -2.75 2.93 -10.42
N PRO A 54 -2.69 1.62 -10.67
CA PRO A 54 -3.51 0.63 -9.96
C PRO A 54 -3.17 0.50 -8.47
N GLY A 55 -2.02 1.00 -8.04
CA GLY A 55 -1.59 1.02 -6.64
C GLY A 55 -2.27 2.11 -5.81
N PRO A 56 -2.06 2.11 -4.48
CA PRO A 56 -2.59 3.13 -3.60
C PRO A 56 -1.99 4.51 -3.94
N VAL A 57 -2.80 5.56 -3.79
CA VAL A 57 -2.37 6.96 -4.00
C VAL A 57 -2.19 7.71 -2.70
N LEU A 58 -2.85 7.26 -1.62
CA LEU A 58 -2.71 7.81 -0.27
C LEU A 58 -1.81 6.91 0.56
N SER A 59 -0.87 7.49 1.28
CA SER A 59 0.02 6.73 2.18
C SER A 59 0.49 7.56 3.36
N PHE A 60 0.65 6.89 4.50
CA PHE A 60 1.48 7.37 5.60
C PHE A 60 2.96 7.03 5.33
N GLY A 61 3.86 7.54 6.16
CA GLY A 61 5.27 7.17 6.15
C GLY A 61 6.19 8.19 5.49
N PHE A 62 5.67 9.27 4.92
CA PHE A 62 6.45 10.40 4.41
C PHE A 62 6.65 11.51 5.46
N GLU A 63 5.98 11.42 6.60
CA GLU A 63 6.19 12.31 7.75
C GLU A 63 7.59 12.14 8.32
N ARG A 64 8.04 13.14 9.09
CA ARG A 64 9.36 13.12 9.72
C ARG A 64 9.59 11.86 10.56
N GLY A 65 10.59 11.08 10.20
CA GLY A 65 10.91 9.81 10.85
C GLY A 65 10.11 8.61 10.35
N GLY A 66 9.21 8.79 9.38
CA GLY A 66 8.48 7.72 8.73
C GLY A 66 9.38 6.84 7.85
N ALA A 67 8.90 5.64 7.51
CA ALA A 67 9.70 4.66 6.77
C ALA A 67 10.02 5.12 5.34
N LEU A 68 9.06 5.72 4.65
CA LEU A 68 9.24 6.25 3.29
C LEU A 68 10.15 7.49 3.27
N GLN A 69 10.02 8.38 4.25
CA GLN A 69 10.91 9.53 4.38
C GLN A 69 12.35 9.08 4.64
N LYS A 70 12.57 8.13 5.56
CA LYS A 70 13.89 7.55 5.82
C LYS A 70 14.48 6.87 4.59
N LEU A 71 13.65 6.14 3.82
CA LEU A 71 14.08 5.54 2.57
C LEU A 71 14.60 6.60 1.60
N ASN A 72 13.82 7.66 1.38
CA ASN A 72 14.19 8.76 0.50
C ASN A 72 15.50 9.43 0.93
N GLU A 73 15.67 9.70 2.23
CA GLU A 73 16.90 10.29 2.77
C GLU A 73 18.12 9.38 2.57
N VAL A 74 18.00 8.09 2.91
CA VAL A 74 19.11 7.13 2.76
C VAL A 74 19.51 6.94 1.30
N LEU A 75 18.53 6.89 0.39
CA LEU A 75 18.79 6.71 -1.03
C LEU A 75 19.16 8.02 -1.75
N GLY A 76 18.91 9.19 -1.14
CA GLY A 76 19.11 10.49 -1.75
C GLY A 76 18.17 10.77 -2.93
N ILE A 77 16.93 10.32 -2.82
CA ILE A 77 15.91 10.45 -3.86
C ILE A 77 14.85 11.50 -3.46
N ALA A 78 14.21 12.09 -4.48
CA ALA A 78 13.22 13.13 -4.26
C ALA A 78 11.90 12.57 -3.71
N GLN A 79 11.24 13.33 -2.83
CA GLN A 79 9.90 13.01 -2.37
C GLN A 79 8.86 13.53 -3.36
N HIS A 80 8.08 12.63 -3.97
CA HIS A 80 6.95 12.94 -4.83
C HIS A 80 5.61 12.79 -4.10
N ALA A 81 5.54 13.32 -2.88
CA ALA A 81 4.34 13.24 -2.06
C ALA A 81 4.13 14.53 -1.26
N SER A 82 2.90 14.97 -1.16
CA SER A 82 2.51 16.14 -0.37
C SER A 82 1.18 15.91 0.36
N ILE A 83 0.95 16.70 1.40
CA ILE A 83 -0.35 16.72 2.08
C ILE A 83 -1.29 17.62 1.26
N GLN A 84 -2.48 17.10 0.95
CA GLN A 84 -3.58 17.86 0.38
C GLN A 84 -4.58 18.21 1.49
N SER A 85 -5.30 19.33 1.35
CA SER A 85 -6.45 19.62 2.23
C SER A 85 -7.55 20.28 1.39
N PRO A 86 -8.72 19.68 1.33
CA PRO A 86 -9.12 18.38 1.93
C PRO A 86 -8.31 17.20 1.36
N CYS A 87 -8.16 16.13 2.18
CA CYS A 87 -7.29 14.99 1.84
C CYS A 87 -8.02 13.93 1.02
N TYR A 88 -9.14 13.42 1.53
CA TYR A 88 -9.97 12.40 0.89
C TYR A 88 -11.37 12.39 1.53
N GLN A 89 -12.27 11.60 0.96
CA GLN A 89 -13.60 11.40 1.51
C GLN A 89 -13.84 9.96 1.91
N VAL A 90 -14.64 9.77 2.96
CA VAL A 90 -15.22 8.48 3.34
C VAL A 90 -16.72 8.56 3.05
N ALA A 91 -17.17 7.80 2.06
CA ALA A 91 -18.56 7.70 1.67
C ALA A 91 -19.17 6.43 2.27
N LEU A 92 -20.06 6.61 3.22
CA LEU A 92 -20.89 5.57 3.82
C LEU A 92 -22.24 5.49 3.09
N PRO A 93 -23.06 4.47 3.32
CA PRO A 93 -24.33 4.30 2.57
C PRO A 93 -25.28 5.50 2.59
N ASP A 94 -25.31 6.28 3.66
CA ASP A 94 -26.23 7.39 3.88
C ASP A 94 -25.55 8.74 4.16
N ARG A 95 -24.20 8.78 4.22
CA ARG A 95 -23.48 9.99 4.57
C ARG A 95 -22.07 10.04 3.97
N ARG A 96 -21.50 11.24 3.87
CA ARG A 96 -20.15 11.46 3.35
C ARG A 96 -19.39 12.37 4.30
N ILE A 97 -18.21 11.93 4.72
CA ILE A 97 -17.31 12.64 5.64
C ILE A 97 -16.05 13.01 4.88
N THR A 98 -15.70 14.29 4.91
CA THR A 98 -14.44 14.77 4.34
C THR A 98 -13.35 14.78 5.41
N ILE A 99 -12.21 14.25 5.08
CA ILE A 99 -11.01 14.24 5.92
C ILE A 99 -10.12 15.39 5.50
N TYR A 100 -9.75 16.23 6.45
CA TYR A 100 -8.92 17.41 6.26
C TYR A 100 -7.55 17.23 6.92
N ALA A 101 -6.58 18.03 6.49
CA ALA A 101 -5.27 18.08 7.12
C ALA A 101 -5.37 18.61 8.57
N GLU A 102 -6.26 19.58 8.80
CA GLU A 102 -6.56 20.08 10.14
C GLU A 102 -7.62 19.20 10.81
N GLN A 103 -7.26 18.60 11.94
CA GLN A 103 -8.16 17.69 12.67
C GLN A 103 -9.45 18.38 13.12
N SER A 104 -9.42 19.68 13.41
CA SER A 104 -10.60 20.46 13.81
C SER A 104 -11.67 20.47 12.72
N GLU A 105 -11.29 20.57 11.44
CA GLU A 105 -12.20 20.54 10.30
C GLU A 105 -12.85 19.15 10.15
N THR A 106 -12.05 18.08 10.28
CA THR A 106 -12.58 16.70 10.29
C THR A 106 -13.55 16.48 11.47
N LEU A 107 -13.27 17.05 12.65
CA LEU A 107 -14.18 16.94 13.78
C LEU A 107 -15.51 17.70 13.56
N GLU A 108 -15.52 18.80 12.81
CA GLU A 108 -16.76 19.47 12.41
C GLU A 108 -17.60 18.61 11.44
N GLU A 109 -16.95 17.92 10.49
CA GLU A 109 -17.62 16.95 9.65
C GLU A 109 -18.25 15.82 10.49
N LEU A 110 -17.49 15.25 11.43
CA LEU A 110 -18.00 14.22 12.34
C LEU A 110 -19.13 14.73 13.23
N ARG A 111 -19.08 16.00 13.67
CA ARG A 111 -20.16 16.62 14.42
C ARG A 111 -21.45 16.71 13.61
N ARG A 112 -21.34 17.05 12.33
CA ARG A 112 -22.48 17.14 11.42
C ARG A 112 -23.11 15.76 11.17
N GLU A 113 -22.27 14.76 10.93
CA GLU A 113 -22.73 13.44 10.52
C GLU A 113 -23.10 12.51 11.70
N PHE A 114 -22.48 12.73 12.87
CA PHE A 114 -22.70 11.94 14.10
C PHE A 114 -23.05 12.83 15.31
N PRO A 115 -24.09 13.67 15.24
CA PRO A 115 -24.38 14.65 16.31
C PRO A 115 -24.67 14.01 17.66
N ARG A 116 -25.19 12.78 17.69
CA ARG A 116 -25.49 12.06 18.93
C ARG A 116 -24.26 11.47 19.62
N GLU A 117 -23.14 11.35 18.91
CA GLU A 117 -21.92 10.73 19.41
C GLU A 117 -20.75 11.71 19.58
N ILE A 118 -20.98 13.01 19.34
CA ILE A 118 -19.92 14.01 19.31
C ILE A 118 -19.11 14.09 20.61
N ASP A 119 -19.75 13.92 21.75
CA ASP A 119 -19.05 13.93 23.05
C ASP A 119 -18.12 12.73 23.21
N ALA A 120 -18.56 11.55 22.75
CA ALA A 120 -17.76 10.34 22.74
C ALA A 120 -16.60 10.45 21.76
N ILE A 121 -16.84 11.00 20.55
CA ILE A 121 -15.83 11.31 19.54
C ILE A 121 -14.78 12.27 20.10
N ALA A 122 -15.20 13.40 20.67
CA ALA A 122 -14.29 14.38 21.24
C ALA A 122 -13.46 13.81 22.41
N LYS A 123 -14.06 12.95 23.23
CA LYS A 123 -13.35 12.24 24.29
C LYS A 123 -12.33 11.26 23.70
N PHE A 124 -12.71 10.47 22.68
CA PHE A 124 -11.85 9.53 22.00
C PHE A 124 -10.58 10.20 21.45
N TYR A 125 -10.71 11.29 20.68
CA TYR A 125 -9.56 11.98 20.11
C TYR A 125 -8.64 12.59 21.18
N ARG A 126 -9.20 13.15 22.27
CA ARG A 126 -8.40 13.65 23.42
C ARG A 126 -7.60 12.52 24.09
N ASP A 127 -8.25 11.39 24.33
CA ASP A 127 -7.60 10.26 25.00
C ASP A 127 -6.55 9.61 24.07
N LEU A 128 -6.81 9.54 22.77
CA LEU A 128 -5.87 9.06 21.77
C LEU A 128 -4.60 9.91 21.74
N ARG A 129 -4.72 11.24 21.73
CA ARG A 129 -3.57 12.16 21.81
C ARG A 129 -2.77 11.98 23.10
N ARG A 130 -3.44 11.73 24.24
CA ARG A 130 -2.73 11.41 25.49
C ARG A 130 -1.93 10.12 25.37
N GLN A 131 -2.49 9.10 24.72
CA GLN A 131 -1.75 7.85 24.45
C GLN A 131 -0.55 8.11 23.54
N ALA A 132 -0.70 8.89 22.47
CA ALA A 132 0.39 9.25 21.57
C ALA A 132 1.56 9.89 22.32
N VAL A 133 1.28 10.88 23.18
CA VAL A 133 2.29 11.54 24.03
C VAL A 133 2.97 10.55 24.98
N GLN A 134 2.22 9.63 25.57
CA GLN A 134 2.80 8.63 26.49
C GLN A 134 3.70 7.63 25.76
N ILE A 135 3.29 7.17 24.57
CA ILE A 135 4.07 6.26 23.75
C ILE A 135 5.40 6.90 23.34
N ALA A 136 5.38 8.18 22.94
CA ALA A 136 6.56 8.91 22.51
C ALA A 136 7.60 9.13 23.63
N LYS A 137 7.23 8.99 24.92
CA LYS A 137 8.15 9.22 26.05
C LYS A 137 9.23 8.17 26.24
N SER A 138 9.01 6.93 25.81
CA SER A 138 10.01 5.86 25.99
C SER A 138 9.86 4.73 24.97
N ARG A 139 10.99 4.16 24.55
CA ARG A 139 11.04 2.96 23.70
C ARG A 139 10.30 1.76 24.30
N PHE A 140 10.27 1.67 25.62
CA PHE A 140 9.55 0.60 26.31
C PHE A 140 8.03 0.77 26.20
N SER A 141 7.53 2.00 26.36
CA SER A 141 6.10 2.31 26.15
C SER A 141 5.69 2.05 24.70
N GLU A 142 6.53 2.39 23.75
CA GLU A 142 6.36 2.12 22.33
C GLU A 142 6.28 0.61 22.06
N TYR A 143 7.22 -0.17 22.61
CA TYR A 143 7.22 -1.63 22.48
C TYR A 143 5.95 -2.28 23.03
N ILE A 144 5.50 -1.90 24.24
CA ILE A 144 4.27 -2.42 24.83
C ILE A 144 3.06 -2.05 23.98
N SER A 145 2.97 -0.81 23.51
CA SER A 145 1.81 -0.31 22.75
C SER A 145 1.62 -1.04 21.42
N ARG A 146 2.69 -1.51 20.79
CA ARG A 146 2.63 -2.29 19.55
C ARG A 146 1.92 -3.65 19.71
N HIS A 147 1.88 -4.18 20.94
CA HIS A 147 1.20 -5.42 21.26
C HIS A 147 -0.24 -5.22 21.76
N ARG A 148 -0.68 -3.96 21.91
CA ARG A 148 -2.05 -3.63 22.29
C ARG A 148 -2.87 -3.37 21.03
N THR A 149 -3.97 -4.10 20.88
CA THR A 149 -4.92 -3.85 19.79
C THR A 149 -5.75 -2.60 20.05
N ALA A 150 -6.17 -1.94 18.99
CA ALA A 150 -7.06 -0.79 19.05
C ALA A 150 -8.43 -1.15 19.64
N GLY A 151 -8.89 -2.38 19.45
CA GLY A 151 -10.18 -2.87 19.96
C GLY A 151 -10.34 -2.69 21.47
N GLY A 152 -9.28 -2.97 22.25
CA GLY A 152 -9.29 -2.74 23.69
C GLY A 152 -9.43 -1.25 24.06
N PHE A 153 -8.91 -0.35 23.25
CA PHE A 153 -9.06 1.09 23.44
C PHE A 153 -10.44 1.59 23.00
N LEU A 154 -10.91 1.14 21.83
CA LEU A 154 -12.20 1.54 21.23
C LEU A 154 -13.41 1.09 22.06
N HIS A 155 -13.33 -0.09 22.71
CA HIS A 155 -14.43 -0.68 23.49
C HIS A 155 -15.00 0.28 24.55
N GLY A 156 -14.18 1.18 25.09
CA GLY A 156 -14.59 2.14 26.11
C GLY A 156 -15.55 3.26 25.63
N TYR A 157 -15.68 3.45 24.30
CA TYR A 157 -16.46 4.56 23.73
C TYR A 157 -17.85 4.15 23.25
N ARG A 158 -18.10 2.87 23.00
CA ARG A 158 -19.41 2.32 22.59
C ARG A 158 -19.95 3.01 21.33
N PHE A 159 -19.10 3.22 20.34
CA PHE A 159 -19.49 3.82 19.08
C PHE A 159 -20.60 3.02 18.39
N SER A 160 -21.47 3.72 17.66
CA SER A 160 -22.45 3.09 16.78
C SER A 160 -21.75 2.24 15.71
N ARG A 161 -22.52 1.37 15.07
CA ARG A 161 -22.04 0.58 13.93
C ARG A 161 -21.56 1.47 12.79
N GLU A 162 -22.30 2.55 12.52
CA GLU A 162 -22.01 3.52 11.47
C GLU A 162 -20.68 4.24 11.71
N LEU A 163 -20.44 4.70 12.95
CA LEU A 163 -19.18 5.34 13.31
C LEU A 163 -18.03 4.35 13.34
N THR A 164 -18.26 3.12 13.78
CA THR A 164 -17.25 2.04 13.71
C THR A 164 -16.87 1.75 12.26
N ALA A 165 -17.84 1.64 11.36
CA ALA A 165 -17.59 1.43 9.94
C ALA A 165 -16.82 2.57 9.28
N PHE A 166 -17.02 3.82 9.73
CA PHE A 166 -16.19 4.96 9.30
C PHE A 166 -14.69 4.73 9.59
N PHE A 167 -14.35 4.21 10.76
CA PHE A 167 -12.97 3.86 11.09
C PHE A 167 -12.50 2.58 10.36
N ASP A 168 -13.39 1.59 10.23
CA ASP A 168 -13.07 0.32 9.57
C ASP A 168 -12.71 0.50 8.11
N VAL A 169 -13.47 1.28 7.35
CA VAL A 169 -13.17 1.56 5.93
C VAL A 169 -11.76 2.12 5.75
N GLN A 170 -11.37 3.09 6.59
CA GLN A 170 -10.04 3.66 6.58
C GLN A 170 -8.98 2.64 7.00
N SER A 171 -9.28 1.85 8.05
CA SER A 171 -8.39 0.81 8.53
C SER A 171 -8.17 -0.29 7.49
N TYR A 172 -9.22 -0.69 6.78
CA TYR A 172 -9.08 -1.64 5.67
C TYR A 172 -8.26 -1.08 4.52
N TYR A 173 -8.43 0.19 4.17
CA TYR A 173 -7.65 0.81 3.11
C TYR A 173 -6.15 0.91 3.45
N PHE A 174 -5.81 1.33 4.69
CA PHE A 174 -4.42 1.56 5.07
C PHE A 174 -3.73 0.34 5.71
N TYR A 175 -4.48 -0.60 6.31
CA TYR A 175 -3.92 -1.70 7.11
C TYR A 175 -4.49 -3.08 6.76
N HIS A 176 -5.47 -3.17 5.85
CA HIS A 176 -6.16 -4.41 5.41
C HIS A 176 -6.76 -5.24 6.58
N ARG A 177 -7.18 -4.56 7.62
CA ARG A 177 -7.77 -5.16 8.84
C ARG A 177 -8.87 -4.25 9.40
N PRO A 178 -9.82 -4.82 10.16
CA PRO A 178 -10.76 -4.00 10.91
C PRO A 178 -10.01 -3.13 11.92
N VAL A 179 -10.55 -1.98 12.26
CA VAL A 179 -9.93 -1.03 13.18
C VAL A 179 -9.65 -1.62 14.56
N ALA A 180 -10.44 -2.60 15.00
CA ALA A 180 -10.23 -3.30 16.27
C ALA A 180 -8.93 -4.13 16.30
N ASP A 181 -8.45 -4.62 15.15
CA ASP A 181 -7.33 -5.55 15.03
C ASP A 181 -6.00 -4.86 14.71
N ILE A 182 -6.01 -3.58 14.36
CA ILE A 182 -4.76 -2.82 14.20
C ILE A 182 -4.12 -2.54 15.57
N SER A 183 -2.83 -2.20 15.56
CA SER A 183 -2.14 -1.81 16.78
C SER A 183 -2.58 -0.42 17.26
N LEU A 184 -2.42 -0.15 18.55
CA LEU A 184 -2.70 1.20 19.09
C LEU A 184 -1.87 2.31 18.41
N PRO A 185 -0.58 2.14 18.10
CA PRO A 185 0.16 3.10 17.28
C PRO A 185 -0.44 3.30 15.87
N SER A 186 -0.90 2.23 15.22
CA SER A 186 -1.58 2.32 13.92
C SER A 186 -2.89 3.11 14.01
N LEU A 187 -3.68 2.92 15.09
CA LEU A 187 -4.88 3.72 15.33
C LEU A 187 -4.53 5.20 15.54
N ILE A 188 -3.45 5.49 16.27
CA ILE A 188 -2.98 6.87 16.45
C ILE A 188 -2.61 7.47 15.10
N THR A 189 -1.85 6.76 14.28
CA THR A 189 -1.50 7.23 12.93
C THR A 189 -2.76 7.48 12.09
N LEU A 190 -3.71 6.55 12.10
CA LEU A 190 -4.96 6.67 11.35
C LEU A 190 -5.78 7.92 11.71
N CYS A 191 -5.83 8.27 13.00
CA CYS A 191 -6.72 9.31 13.53
C CYS A 191 -6.04 10.64 13.81
N ASP A 192 -4.72 10.66 14.05
CA ASP A 192 -3.99 11.87 14.48
C ASP A 192 -2.90 12.30 13.47
N SER A 193 -2.72 11.52 12.38
CA SER A 193 -1.85 11.86 11.26
C SER A 193 -2.65 12.01 9.98
N VAL A 194 -2.04 12.63 8.99
CA VAL A 194 -2.64 12.89 7.68
C VAL A 194 -1.86 12.10 6.63
N PRO A 195 -2.54 11.34 5.76
CA PRO A 195 -1.87 10.66 4.68
C PRO A 195 -1.37 11.65 3.63
N PHE A 196 -0.28 11.29 2.99
CA PHE A 196 0.26 12.03 1.84
C PHE A 196 -0.37 11.49 0.55
N THR A 197 -0.65 12.39 -0.38
CA THR A 197 -0.96 12.05 -1.77
C THR A 197 0.35 11.88 -2.52
N VAL A 198 0.52 10.73 -3.18
CA VAL A 198 1.73 10.42 -3.96
C VAL A 198 1.50 10.81 -5.41
N HIS A 199 2.16 11.89 -5.84
CA HIS A 199 2.00 12.47 -7.17
C HIS A 199 2.58 11.56 -8.27
N GLY A 200 1.75 11.19 -9.22
CA GLY A 200 2.10 10.25 -10.29
C GLY A 200 2.18 8.78 -9.83
N GLY A 201 1.71 8.49 -8.61
CA GLY A 201 1.70 7.16 -8.02
C GLY A 201 3.08 6.68 -7.54
N PHE A 202 3.09 5.56 -6.85
CA PHE A 202 4.32 4.95 -6.31
C PHE A 202 5.30 4.46 -7.39
N ILE A 203 4.90 4.41 -8.64
CA ILE A 203 5.80 4.08 -9.75
C ILE A 203 6.99 5.05 -9.82
N LYS A 204 6.79 6.33 -9.50
CA LYS A 204 7.88 7.31 -9.45
C LYS A 204 8.94 6.95 -8.41
N LEU A 205 8.54 6.41 -7.28
CA LEU A 205 9.46 5.91 -6.26
C LEU A 205 10.18 4.65 -6.75
N ALA A 206 9.47 3.75 -7.44
CA ALA A 206 10.07 2.55 -8.04
C ALA A 206 11.12 2.92 -9.09
N ASP A 207 10.81 3.84 -10.01
CA ASP A 207 11.75 4.33 -11.04
C ASP A 207 13.03 4.89 -10.40
N GLN A 208 12.90 5.73 -9.37
CA GLN A 208 14.05 6.28 -8.65
C GLN A 208 14.90 5.21 -7.95
N MET A 209 14.25 4.16 -7.38
CA MET A 209 14.98 3.04 -6.79
C MET A 209 15.72 2.22 -7.86
N VAL A 210 15.13 2.03 -9.04
CA VAL A 210 15.81 1.42 -10.19
C VAL A 210 17.06 2.21 -10.54
N ASP A 211 16.95 3.52 -10.66
CA ASP A 211 18.09 4.40 -10.95
C ASP A 211 19.20 4.28 -9.89
N VAL A 212 18.82 4.22 -8.61
CA VAL A 212 19.78 4.03 -7.50
C VAL A 212 20.49 2.69 -7.62
N ILE A 213 19.77 1.59 -7.90
CA ILE A 213 20.35 0.26 -8.06
C ILE A 213 21.38 0.28 -9.19
N LEU A 214 21.01 0.75 -10.37
CA LEU A 214 21.87 0.78 -11.55
C LEU A 214 23.09 1.69 -11.34
N LYS A 215 22.89 2.89 -10.78
CA LYS A 215 23.97 3.85 -10.50
C LYS A 215 25.02 3.33 -9.51
N ASN A 216 24.63 2.42 -8.61
CA ASN A 216 25.54 1.80 -7.66
C ASN A 216 26.07 0.42 -8.13
N GLY A 217 25.96 0.12 -9.42
CA GLY A 217 26.51 -1.11 -10.01
C GLY A 217 25.70 -2.37 -9.75
N GLY A 218 24.45 -2.24 -9.31
CA GLY A 218 23.49 -3.33 -9.29
C GLY A 218 22.89 -3.58 -10.68
N GLU A 219 22.24 -4.71 -10.84
CA GLU A 219 21.65 -5.16 -12.10
C GLU A 219 20.16 -5.45 -11.94
N ILE A 220 19.38 -5.21 -12.99
CA ILE A 220 17.97 -5.60 -13.06
C ILE A 220 17.75 -6.35 -14.37
N HIS A 221 17.27 -7.58 -14.27
CA HIS A 221 17.00 -8.44 -15.41
C HIS A 221 15.48 -8.64 -15.53
N TYR A 222 14.90 -8.12 -16.59
CA TYR A 222 13.50 -8.26 -16.93
C TYR A 222 13.24 -9.50 -17.79
N GLY A 223 11.99 -9.95 -17.82
CA GLY A 223 11.58 -11.12 -18.60
C GLY A 223 12.14 -12.44 -18.06
N ILE A 224 12.47 -12.50 -16.77
CA ILE A 224 12.90 -13.73 -16.11
C ILE A 224 11.68 -14.38 -15.45
N PRO A 225 11.00 -15.31 -16.12
CA PRO A 225 9.69 -15.80 -15.65
C PRO A 225 9.78 -16.69 -14.41
N PHE A 226 10.95 -17.28 -14.15
CA PHE A 226 11.16 -18.22 -13.07
C PHE A 226 12.62 -18.23 -12.61
N ALA A 227 12.81 -18.42 -11.30
CA ALA A 227 14.12 -18.63 -10.71
C ALA A 227 14.01 -19.72 -9.62
N GLU A 228 14.81 -20.76 -9.72
CA GLU A 228 14.91 -21.82 -8.72
C GLU A 228 16.05 -21.53 -7.74
N ILE A 229 15.80 -21.71 -6.44
CA ILE A 229 16.83 -21.49 -5.42
C ILE A 229 17.78 -22.68 -5.38
N VAL A 230 19.07 -22.44 -5.59
CA VAL A 230 20.11 -23.45 -5.48
C VAL A 230 20.63 -23.49 -4.06
N LEU A 231 20.59 -24.67 -3.45
CA LEU A 231 21.06 -24.89 -2.07
C LEU A 231 22.32 -25.77 -2.06
N LYS A 232 23.32 -25.37 -1.27
CA LYS A 232 24.51 -26.19 -0.95
C LYS A 232 24.67 -26.28 0.56
N LYS A 233 24.65 -27.50 1.11
CA LYS A 233 24.81 -27.76 2.55
C LYS A 233 23.86 -26.95 3.45
N GLY A 234 22.59 -26.80 3.04
CA GLY A 234 21.56 -26.11 3.82
C GLY A 234 21.61 -24.59 3.81
N GLN A 235 22.37 -23.99 2.90
CA GLN A 235 22.40 -22.55 2.66
C GLN A 235 22.25 -22.23 1.17
N THR A 236 21.80 -21.03 0.84
CA THR A 236 21.71 -20.62 -0.55
C THR A 236 23.10 -20.55 -1.20
N ALA A 237 23.16 -20.98 -2.45
CA ALA A 237 24.31 -20.81 -3.32
C ALA A 237 23.97 -19.90 -4.51
N GLY A 238 22.71 -19.52 -4.68
CA GLY A 238 22.25 -18.67 -5.75
C GLY A 238 20.92 -19.09 -6.33
N LEU A 239 20.71 -18.74 -7.58
CA LEU A 239 19.49 -18.98 -8.34
C LEU A 239 19.83 -19.66 -9.69
N GLU A 240 19.01 -20.61 -10.09
CA GLU A 240 19.01 -21.14 -11.46
C GLU A 240 17.91 -20.45 -12.25
N THR A 241 18.26 -19.89 -13.39
CA THR A 241 17.34 -19.17 -14.27
C THR A 241 17.40 -19.74 -15.68
N PRO A 242 16.42 -19.46 -16.55
CA PRO A 242 16.51 -19.85 -17.96
C PRO A 242 17.76 -19.29 -18.68
N GLN A 243 18.38 -18.24 -18.13
CA GLN A 243 19.59 -17.60 -18.67
C GLN A 243 20.89 -18.16 -18.05
N GLY A 244 20.77 -19.08 -17.09
CA GLY A 244 21.87 -19.75 -16.40
C GLY A 244 21.93 -19.51 -14.91
N HIS A 245 22.99 -20.04 -14.30
CA HIS A 245 23.20 -19.97 -12.85
C HIS A 245 23.72 -18.60 -12.41
N LEU A 246 23.12 -18.04 -11.34
CA LEU A 246 23.54 -16.83 -10.66
C LEU A 246 24.00 -17.17 -9.23
N GLU A 247 25.25 -16.93 -8.91
CA GLU A 247 25.75 -17.13 -7.54
C GLU A 247 25.30 -15.97 -6.63
N ALA A 248 24.72 -16.30 -5.47
CA ALA A 248 24.30 -15.29 -4.49
C ALA A 248 24.45 -15.78 -3.05
N ASP A 249 24.92 -14.90 -2.16
CA ASP A 249 25.05 -15.18 -0.74
C ASP A 249 23.71 -15.12 0.01
N ALA A 250 22.79 -14.29 -0.47
CA ALA A 250 21.43 -14.18 0.03
C ALA A 250 20.42 -14.05 -1.11
N VAL A 251 19.24 -14.61 -0.91
CA VAL A 251 18.10 -14.53 -1.81
C VAL A 251 16.91 -13.92 -1.06
N LEU A 252 16.31 -12.88 -1.60
CA LEU A 252 15.07 -12.29 -1.15
C LEU A 252 13.97 -12.59 -2.17
N LEU A 253 12.98 -13.37 -1.78
CA LEU A 253 11.77 -13.56 -2.55
C LEU A 253 10.79 -12.43 -2.21
N ASN A 254 10.57 -11.53 -3.16
CA ASN A 254 9.53 -10.51 -3.06
C ASN A 254 8.29 -11.01 -3.79
N THR A 255 7.46 -11.74 -3.05
CA THR A 255 6.30 -12.42 -3.62
C THR A 255 5.04 -11.63 -3.37
N GLU A 256 4.20 -11.52 -4.39
CA GLU A 256 2.83 -11.07 -4.21
C GLU A 256 1.99 -12.24 -3.68
N GLN A 257 1.29 -12.04 -2.57
CA GLN A 257 0.09 -12.83 -2.34
C GLN A 257 -0.96 -12.39 -3.37
N ARG A 258 -1.80 -13.33 -3.83
CA ARG A 258 -2.88 -13.03 -4.79
C ARG A 258 -3.60 -11.76 -4.37
N ARG A 259 -3.73 -10.79 -5.28
CA ARG A 259 -4.59 -9.62 -5.07
C ARG A 259 -5.92 -10.09 -4.52
N ARG A 260 -6.29 -9.59 -3.37
CA ARG A 260 -7.60 -9.85 -2.76
C ARG A 260 -8.69 -8.94 -3.34
N GLY A 261 -8.37 -8.16 -4.36
CA GLY A 261 -9.29 -7.18 -4.93
C GLY A 261 -9.19 -7.08 -6.44
N THR A 262 -10.19 -6.43 -7.03
CA THR A 262 -10.27 -6.11 -8.45
C THR A 262 -10.03 -4.62 -8.64
N VAL A 263 -9.29 -4.26 -9.68
CA VAL A 263 -9.09 -2.87 -10.09
C VAL A 263 -9.80 -2.66 -11.44
N LEU A 264 -10.69 -1.68 -11.50
CA LEU A 264 -11.27 -1.19 -12.74
C LEU A 264 -10.58 0.10 -13.14
N CYS A 265 -10.11 0.15 -14.38
CA CYS A 265 -9.60 1.33 -15.05
C CYS A 265 -10.71 1.91 -15.92
N ILE A 266 -11.17 3.12 -15.64
CA ILE A 266 -12.33 3.72 -16.26
C ILE A 266 -11.95 5.09 -16.84
N GLY A 267 -12.13 5.26 -18.16
CA GLY A 267 -12.07 6.55 -18.81
C GLY A 267 -13.46 7.20 -18.78
N LEU A 268 -13.58 8.41 -18.27
CA LEU A 268 -14.87 9.08 -18.17
C LEU A 268 -14.77 10.59 -18.46
N ARG A 269 -15.90 11.19 -18.87
CA ARG A 269 -16.00 12.62 -19.04
C ARG A 269 -16.07 13.32 -17.68
N GLU A 270 -15.31 14.39 -17.52
CA GLU A 270 -15.19 15.10 -16.23
C GLU A 270 -16.54 15.65 -15.71
N GLU A 271 -17.43 16.04 -16.59
CA GLU A 271 -18.73 16.65 -16.26
C GLU A 271 -19.65 15.77 -15.41
N VAL A 272 -19.42 14.45 -15.37
CA VAL A 272 -20.22 13.52 -14.55
C VAL A 272 -19.79 13.52 -13.09
N ILE A 273 -18.57 13.96 -12.80
CA ILE A 273 -18.02 13.90 -11.43
C ILE A 273 -18.70 15.00 -10.60
N PRO A 274 -19.36 14.66 -9.49
CA PRO A 274 -19.97 15.66 -8.62
C PRO A 274 -18.96 16.70 -8.14
N VAL A 275 -19.33 17.99 -8.18
CA VAL A 275 -18.42 19.10 -7.83
C VAL A 275 -17.83 18.98 -6.43
N SER A 276 -18.60 18.42 -5.49
CA SER A 276 -18.17 18.21 -4.10
C SER A 276 -17.36 16.91 -3.89
N MET A 277 -17.16 16.09 -4.94
CA MET A 277 -16.40 14.86 -4.84
C MET A 277 -14.90 15.17 -4.95
N LEU A 278 -14.13 14.68 -3.99
CA LEU A 278 -12.68 14.76 -4.03
C LEU A 278 -12.10 13.71 -4.99
N ASN A 279 -10.80 13.85 -5.30
CA ASN A 279 -10.12 12.91 -6.15
C ASN A 279 -10.03 11.50 -5.53
N ASP A 280 -9.97 11.43 -4.20
CA ASP A 280 -9.84 10.17 -3.48
C ASP A 280 -11.03 9.94 -2.56
N VAL A 281 -11.75 8.84 -2.79
CA VAL A 281 -12.94 8.46 -2.04
C VAL A 281 -12.83 7.00 -1.60
N LEU A 282 -12.99 6.75 -0.31
CA LEU A 282 -13.13 5.42 0.26
C LEU A 282 -14.61 5.16 0.52
N SER A 283 -15.14 4.01 0.14
CA SER A 283 -16.58 3.76 0.24
C SER A 283 -16.94 2.33 0.61
N ILE A 284 -18.10 2.19 1.25
CA ILE A 284 -18.81 0.93 1.44
C ILE A 284 -20.28 1.10 1.04
N THR A 285 -20.92 0.01 0.63
CA THR A 285 -22.35 -0.03 0.33
C THR A 285 -23.20 -0.59 1.47
N ASP A 286 -22.57 -1.27 2.44
CA ASP A 286 -23.24 -1.90 3.58
C ASP A 286 -22.39 -1.78 4.85
N TYR A 287 -23.01 -1.30 5.91
CA TYR A 287 -22.41 -1.23 7.25
C TYR A 287 -22.12 -2.61 7.87
N ALA A 288 -22.75 -3.68 7.36
CA ALA A 288 -22.52 -5.04 7.86
C ALA A 288 -21.18 -5.60 7.44
N HIS A 289 -20.67 -5.14 6.32
CA HIS A 289 -19.53 -5.69 5.61
C HIS A 289 -18.52 -4.60 5.21
N PRO A 290 -17.90 -3.89 6.19
CA PRO A 290 -16.92 -2.85 5.90
C PRO A 290 -15.67 -3.40 5.20
N GLU A 291 -15.40 -4.70 5.30
CA GLU A 291 -14.36 -5.39 4.55
C GLU A 291 -14.60 -5.40 3.04
N HIS A 292 -15.82 -5.20 2.58
CA HIS A 292 -16.18 -5.07 1.15
C HIS A 292 -16.08 -3.63 0.67
N PHE A 293 -15.11 -2.88 1.18
CA PHE A 293 -14.89 -1.50 0.75
C PHE A 293 -14.37 -1.42 -0.69
N PHE A 294 -14.57 -0.27 -1.29
CA PHE A 294 -13.89 0.11 -2.52
C PHE A 294 -13.35 1.53 -2.42
N SER A 295 -12.34 1.83 -3.22
CA SER A 295 -11.78 3.17 -3.33
C SER A 295 -11.86 3.67 -4.76
N LEU A 296 -12.08 4.97 -4.91
CA LEU A 296 -12.05 5.69 -6.17
C LEU A 296 -10.89 6.68 -6.14
N SER A 297 -10.06 6.67 -7.18
CA SER A 297 -9.00 7.66 -7.35
C SER A 297 -9.07 8.25 -8.75
N PHE A 298 -9.34 9.55 -8.83
CA PHE A 298 -9.41 10.28 -10.08
C PHE A 298 -8.06 10.94 -10.39
N SER A 299 -7.69 10.97 -11.66
CA SER A 299 -6.57 11.81 -12.12
C SER A 299 -6.81 13.29 -11.77
N GLY A 300 -5.76 14.11 -11.75
CA GLY A 300 -5.90 15.56 -11.60
C GLY A 300 -6.79 16.17 -12.66
N ARG A 301 -7.48 17.27 -12.32
CA ARG A 301 -8.16 18.10 -13.32
C ARG A 301 -7.13 18.68 -14.27
N ASP A 302 -7.47 18.75 -15.56
CA ASP A 302 -6.62 19.32 -16.60
C ASP A 302 -5.21 18.69 -16.71
N ASP A 303 -5.01 17.49 -16.16
CA ASP A 303 -3.75 16.75 -16.32
C ASP A 303 -3.77 15.94 -17.63
N GLU A 304 -3.45 16.64 -18.72
CA GLU A 304 -3.41 16.05 -20.07
C GLU A 304 -2.29 14.99 -20.23
N THR A 305 -1.42 14.82 -19.23
CA THR A 305 -0.43 13.73 -19.22
C THR A 305 -1.02 12.40 -18.79
N VAL A 306 -2.22 12.43 -18.16
CA VAL A 306 -2.89 11.27 -17.57
C VAL A 306 -4.22 10.96 -18.27
N ALA A 307 -4.92 11.97 -18.76
CA ALA A 307 -6.20 11.79 -19.45
C ALA A 307 -6.39 12.84 -20.55
N PRO A 308 -7.12 12.53 -21.64
CA PRO A 308 -7.45 13.52 -22.66
C PRO A 308 -8.22 14.71 -22.09
N ARG A 309 -8.12 15.86 -22.74
CA ARG A 309 -8.80 17.09 -22.30
C ARG A 309 -10.30 16.91 -22.09
N GLY A 310 -10.81 17.38 -20.95
CA GLY A 310 -12.22 17.24 -20.54
C GLY A 310 -12.59 15.83 -20.08
N MET A 311 -11.61 14.97 -19.90
CA MET A 311 -11.77 13.60 -19.39
C MET A 311 -10.96 13.39 -18.13
N ARG A 312 -11.29 12.33 -17.40
CA ARG A 312 -10.58 11.89 -16.19
C ARG A 312 -10.33 10.39 -16.26
N ALA A 313 -9.15 9.99 -15.82
CA ALA A 313 -8.87 8.59 -15.50
C ALA A 313 -9.39 8.31 -14.08
N LEU A 314 -10.22 7.28 -13.94
CA LEU A 314 -10.69 6.77 -12.66
C LEU A 314 -10.13 5.38 -12.44
N THR A 315 -9.37 5.21 -11.37
CA THR A 315 -8.99 3.90 -10.84
C THR A 315 -9.94 3.55 -9.70
N ALA A 316 -10.74 2.50 -9.88
CA ALA A 316 -11.62 1.98 -8.85
C ALA A 316 -11.08 0.64 -8.33
N THR A 317 -10.68 0.59 -7.07
CA THR A 317 -10.14 -0.61 -6.42
C THR A 317 -11.17 -1.18 -5.46
N PHE A 318 -11.58 -2.43 -5.71
CA PHE A 318 -12.51 -3.18 -4.88
C PHE A 318 -11.76 -4.19 -4.03
N SER A 319 -11.88 -4.09 -2.73
CA SER A 319 -11.46 -5.17 -1.83
C SER A 319 -12.49 -6.29 -1.96
N SER A 320 -12.09 -7.51 -2.08
CA SER A 320 -13.03 -8.62 -1.99
C SER A 320 -12.35 -9.93 -1.65
N PRO A 321 -12.77 -10.57 -0.56
CA PRO A 321 -12.72 -12.01 -0.42
C PRO A 321 -13.94 -12.70 -1.05
N ALA A 322 -14.96 -11.94 -1.51
CA ALA A 322 -16.20 -12.48 -2.03
C ALA A 322 -16.06 -13.05 -3.46
N PRO A 323 -16.92 -13.97 -3.89
CA PRO A 323 -16.90 -14.49 -5.25
C PRO A 323 -16.99 -13.33 -6.23
N LEU A 324 -16.24 -13.44 -7.33
CA LEU A 324 -16.10 -12.46 -8.41
C LEU A 324 -17.45 -11.80 -8.72
N GLN A 325 -17.62 -10.57 -8.25
CA GLN A 325 -18.79 -9.78 -8.65
C GLN A 325 -18.62 -9.40 -10.12
N PRO A 326 -19.70 -9.48 -10.94
CA PRO A 326 -19.66 -8.98 -12.30
C PRO A 326 -19.27 -7.50 -12.34
N ASN A 327 -18.58 -7.06 -13.38
CA ASN A 327 -18.21 -5.65 -13.55
C ASN A 327 -19.42 -4.73 -13.54
N GLU A 328 -20.61 -5.20 -13.98
CA GLU A 328 -21.89 -4.50 -13.89
C GLU A 328 -22.27 -4.13 -12.45
N GLU A 329 -22.07 -5.05 -11.50
CA GLU A 329 -22.36 -4.78 -10.09
C GLU A 329 -21.38 -3.74 -9.50
N ARG A 330 -20.10 -3.85 -9.85
CA ARG A 330 -19.09 -2.87 -9.45
C ARG A 330 -19.40 -1.49 -10.03
N MET A 331 -19.76 -1.41 -11.30
CA MET A 331 -20.19 -0.17 -11.95
C MET A 331 -21.43 0.42 -11.29
N ARG A 332 -22.38 -0.42 -10.85
CA ARG A 332 -23.56 0.03 -10.09
C ARG A 332 -23.19 0.62 -8.73
N GLN A 333 -22.22 0.02 -8.02
CA GLN A 333 -21.72 0.57 -6.75
C GLN A 333 -21.08 1.95 -6.96
N ILE A 334 -20.24 2.12 -7.99
CA ILE A 334 -19.69 3.43 -8.35
C ILE A 334 -20.80 4.41 -8.73
N GLY A 335 -21.81 3.96 -9.49
CA GLY A 335 -22.98 4.74 -9.90
C GLY A 335 -23.81 5.26 -8.72
N GLY A 336 -23.78 4.57 -7.57
CA GLY A 336 -24.35 5.07 -6.31
C GLY A 336 -23.69 6.34 -5.79
N LEU A 337 -22.41 6.55 -6.11
CA LEU A 337 -21.66 7.76 -5.75
C LEU A 337 -21.64 8.80 -6.88
N ILE A 338 -21.71 8.37 -8.13
CA ILE A 338 -21.66 9.20 -9.34
C ILE A 338 -22.92 8.96 -10.16
N PRO A 339 -23.98 9.73 -9.93
CA PRO A 339 -25.22 9.57 -10.70
C PRO A 339 -24.98 9.70 -12.21
N PHE A 340 -25.65 8.86 -12.98
CA PHE A 340 -25.58 8.82 -14.45
C PHE A 340 -24.20 8.41 -15.02
N LEU A 341 -23.32 7.82 -14.21
CA LEU A 341 -21.97 7.39 -14.61
C LEU A 341 -21.96 6.71 -15.99
N GLU A 342 -22.85 5.74 -16.21
CA GLU A 342 -22.87 4.91 -17.42
C GLU A 342 -22.98 5.72 -18.73
N LYS A 343 -23.58 6.93 -18.68
CA LYS A 343 -23.72 7.79 -19.87
C LYS A 343 -22.44 8.53 -20.25
N PHE A 344 -21.46 8.57 -19.34
CA PHE A 344 -20.25 9.38 -19.46
C PHE A 344 -18.98 8.54 -19.46
N VAL A 345 -19.10 7.24 -19.27
CA VAL A 345 -18.00 6.30 -19.41
C VAL A 345 -17.62 6.16 -20.88
N VAL A 346 -16.35 6.33 -21.18
CA VAL A 346 -15.77 6.12 -22.52
C VAL A 346 -15.39 4.65 -22.68
N PHE A 347 -14.75 4.10 -21.66
CA PHE A 347 -14.49 2.67 -21.54
C PHE A 347 -14.32 2.29 -20.06
N ALA A 348 -14.45 1.01 -19.77
CA ALA A 348 -14.13 0.42 -18.47
C ALA A 348 -13.53 -0.95 -18.69
N GLU A 349 -12.40 -1.21 -18.07
CA GLU A 349 -11.71 -2.49 -18.16
C GLU A 349 -11.17 -2.93 -16.81
N GLU A 350 -11.08 -4.25 -16.61
CA GLU A 350 -10.47 -4.82 -15.43
C GLU A 350 -8.97 -4.90 -15.63
N PHE A 351 -8.22 -4.29 -14.73
CA PHE A 351 -6.77 -4.43 -14.69
C PHE A 351 -6.41 -5.78 -14.08
N THR A 352 -5.79 -6.61 -14.89
CA THR A 352 -5.26 -7.90 -14.45
C THR A 352 -3.74 -7.81 -14.44
N SER A 353 -3.13 -7.80 -13.25
CA SER A 353 -1.68 -8.01 -13.16
C SER A 353 -1.38 -9.46 -13.60
N ALA A 354 -0.35 -9.64 -14.40
CA ALA A 354 0.11 -10.99 -14.73
C ALA A 354 0.37 -11.77 -13.43
N PRO A 355 -0.08 -13.03 -13.32
CA PRO A 355 0.15 -13.81 -12.12
C PRO A 355 1.67 -14.00 -11.92
N ARG A 356 2.18 -13.43 -10.84
CA ARG A 356 3.59 -13.51 -10.44
C ARG A 356 3.69 -14.50 -9.28
N SER A 357 3.49 -15.78 -9.56
CA SER A 357 3.72 -16.83 -8.57
C SER A 357 5.13 -17.34 -8.73
N TYR A 358 5.94 -17.17 -7.69
CA TYR A 358 7.15 -17.95 -7.54
C TYR A 358 6.81 -19.18 -6.71
N ASP A 359 7.02 -20.35 -7.25
CA ASP A 359 6.88 -21.58 -6.48
C ASP A 359 7.99 -21.63 -5.44
N VAL A 360 7.57 -21.59 -4.18
CA VAL A 360 8.48 -21.84 -3.08
C VAL A 360 8.91 -23.31 -3.17
N PRO A 361 10.23 -23.61 -3.17
CA PRO A 361 10.69 -24.99 -3.28
C PRO A 361 10.02 -25.91 -2.26
N ALA A 362 9.59 -27.08 -2.71
CA ALA A 362 8.91 -28.05 -1.86
C ALA A 362 9.76 -28.39 -0.61
N GLY A 363 9.13 -28.32 0.57
CA GLY A 363 9.80 -28.57 1.84
C GLY A 363 10.51 -27.35 2.46
N MET A 364 10.51 -26.20 1.83
CA MET A 364 11.02 -24.96 2.42
C MET A 364 9.94 -24.32 3.31
N THR A 365 10.27 -24.15 4.59
CA THR A 365 9.39 -23.52 5.57
C THR A 365 9.91 -22.14 5.93
N PHE A 366 9.02 -21.18 6.12
CA PHE A 366 9.36 -19.81 6.50
C PHE A 366 8.84 -19.49 7.89
N LYS A 367 9.70 -18.88 8.72
CA LYS A 367 9.32 -18.37 10.03
C LYS A 367 9.21 -16.85 9.97
N PRO A 368 8.07 -16.29 10.41
CA PRO A 368 7.91 -14.86 10.50
C PRO A 368 9.03 -14.21 11.32
N LEU A 369 9.62 -13.16 10.77
CA LEU A 369 10.56 -12.30 11.50
C LEU A 369 9.76 -11.12 12.05
N ARG A 370 9.83 -10.92 13.37
CA ARG A 370 9.21 -9.75 14.00
C ARG A 370 9.91 -8.49 13.50
N THR A 371 9.16 -7.69 12.76
CA THR A 371 9.53 -6.32 12.40
C THR A 371 8.97 -5.35 13.44
N GLU A 372 9.42 -4.12 13.42
CA GLU A 372 8.94 -3.09 14.34
C GLU A 372 7.44 -2.79 14.23
N ASN A 373 6.83 -3.10 13.09
CA ASN A 373 5.38 -3.03 12.88
C ASN A 373 4.76 -4.42 13.02
N SER A 374 3.59 -4.51 13.62
CA SER A 374 2.88 -5.74 13.96
C SER A 374 2.47 -6.62 12.74
N GLN A 375 2.69 -6.14 11.53
CA GLN A 375 2.49 -6.91 10.30
C GLN A 375 3.76 -7.66 9.95
N THR A 376 3.66 -8.99 9.88
CA THR A 376 4.81 -9.85 9.61
C THR A 376 4.94 -10.04 8.10
N LEU A 377 5.49 -9.04 7.42
CA LEU A 377 5.74 -9.10 5.97
C LEU A 377 7.08 -9.77 5.65
N LEU A 378 8.01 -9.83 6.61
CA LEU A 378 9.32 -10.42 6.42
C LEU A 378 9.40 -11.78 7.12
N SER A 379 9.86 -12.79 6.40
CA SER A 379 10.07 -14.14 6.92
C SER A 379 11.45 -14.66 6.53
N GLN A 380 12.02 -15.52 7.36
CA GLN A 380 13.27 -16.23 7.08
C GLN A 380 12.98 -17.71 6.87
N SER A 381 13.57 -18.29 5.85
CA SER A 381 13.49 -19.71 5.56
C SER A 381 14.23 -20.55 6.60
N SER A 382 13.84 -21.81 6.71
CA SER A 382 14.65 -22.87 7.38
C SER A 382 16.04 -23.03 6.75
N GLN A 383 16.21 -22.60 5.51
CA GLN A 383 17.49 -22.60 4.80
C GLN A 383 18.20 -21.27 4.99
N ARG A 384 19.49 -21.28 5.31
CA ARG A 384 20.27 -20.08 5.57
C ARG A 384 20.41 -19.23 4.31
N GLY A 385 20.27 -17.91 4.46
CA GLY A 385 20.42 -16.93 3.37
C GLY A 385 19.18 -16.77 2.48
N VAL A 386 18.06 -17.46 2.76
CA VAL A 386 16.81 -17.29 2.02
C VAL A 386 15.77 -16.58 2.88
N TYR A 387 15.21 -15.51 2.33
CA TYR A 387 14.20 -14.66 2.97
C TYR A 387 13.01 -14.48 2.05
N MET A 388 11.87 -14.19 2.62
CA MET A 388 10.66 -13.85 1.89
C MET A 388 10.08 -12.55 2.44
N LEU A 389 9.82 -11.62 1.56
CA LEU A 389 9.07 -10.40 1.81
C LEU A 389 7.73 -10.54 1.11
N LEU A 390 6.67 -10.53 1.88
CA LEU A 390 5.32 -10.54 1.35
C LEU A 390 4.98 -9.10 0.95
N ASP A 391 4.83 -8.89 -0.34
CA ASP A 391 4.23 -7.69 -0.89
C ASP A 391 2.72 -7.95 -0.95
N GLU A 392 2.11 -8.07 0.24
CA GLU A 392 0.65 -8.07 0.31
C GLU A 392 0.18 -6.71 -0.23
N ASP A 393 -1.10 -6.58 -0.59
CA ASP A 393 -1.76 -5.28 -0.88
C ASP A 393 -1.65 -4.32 0.33
N SER A 394 -0.56 -4.43 1.05
CA SER A 394 -0.24 -3.70 2.26
C SER A 394 0.17 -2.28 1.91
N ALA A 395 -0.16 -1.37 2.79
CA ALA A 395 0.27 0.01 2.64
C ALA A 395 1.77 0.08 2.34
N PRO A 396 2.20 0.84 1.33
CA PRO A 396 3.61 0.95 0.93
C PRO A 396 4.58 1.21 2.08
N VAL A 397 4.13 1.90 3.11
CA VAL A 397 4.92 2.16 4.33
C VAL A 397 5.34 0.88 5.04
N HIS A 398 4.48 -0.13 5.09
CA HIS A 398 4.78 -1.39 5.77
C HIS A 398 5.74 -2.26 4.96
N THR A 399 5.56 -2.31 3.65
CA THR A 399 6.45 -3.01 2.72
C THR A 399 7.86 -2.43 2.79
N VAL A 400 7.99 -1.10 2.76
CA VAL A 400 9.29 -0.42 2.87
C VAL A 400 9.92 -0.63 4.25
N ALA A 401 9.16 -0.54 5.33
CA ALA A 401 9.68 -0.82 6.68
C ALA A 401 10.19 -2.26 6.82
N ALA A 402 9.51 -3.24 6.21
CA ALA A 402 9.96 -4.62 6.19
C ALA A 402 11.25 -4.80 5.38
N ALA A 403 11.39 -4.11 4.25
CA ALA A 403 12.62 -4.11 3.45
C ALA A 403 13.80 -3.49 4.22
N GLN A 404 13.60 -2.40 4.95
CA GLN A 404 14.62 -1.79 5.83
C GLN A 404 15.06 -2.77 6.92
N ALA A 405 14.11 -3.43 7.59
CA ALA A 405 14.40 -4.43 8.62
C ALA A 405 15.14 -5.66 8.07
N PHE A 406 14.87 -6.06 6.82
CA PHE A 406 15.64 -7.08 6.13
C PHE A 406 17.10 -6.66 5.95
N VAL A 407 17.34 -5.45 5.43
CA VAL A 407 18.71 -4.94 5.16
C VAL A 407 19.55 -4.77 6.43
N GLU A 408 18.91 -4.49 7.57
CA GLU A 408 19.58 -4.45 8.88
C GLU A 408 20.05 -5.85 9.33
N ARG A 409 19.37 -6.91 8.91
CA ARG A 409 19.70 -8.30 9.24
C ARG A 409 20.64 -8.97 8.25
N LEU A 410 20.76 -8.40 7.05
CA LEU A 410 21.67 -8.86 6.01
C LEU A 410 23.12 -8.43 6.36
N ARG A 411 23.72 -9.09 7.35
CA ARG A 411 25.10 -8.86 7.80
C ARG A 411 26.05 -9.89 7.23
#